data_4588d6f4746140f6a5702bd072b64e8d
#
_entry.id   4588d6f4746140f6a5702bd072b64e8d
#
_cell.length_a   1.000
_cell.length_b   1.000
_cell.length_c   1.000
_cell.angle_alpha   90.00
_cell.angle_beta   90.00
_cell.angle_gamma   90.00
#
_symmetry.space_group_name_H-M   'P 1'
#
loop_
_entity.id
_entity.type
_entity.pdbx_description
1 polymer ?
#
loop_
_entity_poly.entity_id
_entity_poly.type
_entity_poly.pdbx_seq_one_letter_code
_entity_poly.pdbx_strand_id
1 'polypeptide(L)'
;MARLPAVVQKLLVLALPISLVSFVQPAAAQTRTTLSAAVIGISVSIWPAVVADKRGLFADEGLDFDLINSGSSARSLQQVAAGSAQIGSSSMVDSIRAIGGGANVKIFLNSLAAGTHSLVAAKNIKSVLDLKGKRVMTGGQGDITNLWWYAVAKHFGLDPSRDVDLLFSGSTTARTAALLGGAIDASVLSPPQSFKAIEDGFTDLGPVAPYLGEFPMMVWHVNASWADGHETTLAAFVRAHNRAVRYMTDQAHKREVAEILAKASGTGIEDALKTWDLCMHVGAFVSDGTITAAAILRARDTLLESGDLKPPAMPPAAYYDPRFVDAALR
;
A
#
# COMPACT_ATOMS: atom_id res chain seq x y z
N MET A 1 -26.59 -104.12 26.06
CA MET A 1 -26.34 -103.73 24.68
C MET A 1 -27.35 -102.68 24.32
N ALA A 2 -26.97 -101.43 24.29
CA ALA A 2 -27.75 -100.34 23.72
C ALA A 2 -26.84 -99.23 23.39
N ARG A 3 -26.74 -98.86 22.13
CA ARG A 3 -25.90 -97.79 21.60
C ARG A 3 -26.64 -96.46 21.73
N LEU A 4 -25.98 -95.43 22.28
CA LEU A 4 -26.41 -94.05 22.28
C LEU A 4 -25.95 -93.33 21.00
N PRO A 5 -26.77 -92.45 20.38
CA PRO A 5 -26.33 -91.65 19.23
C PRO A 5 -25.67 -90.37 19.65
N ALA A 6 -24.64 -89.97 18.87
CA ALA A 6 -23.89 -88.71 19.02
C ALA A 6 -24.71 -87.50 18.53
N VAL A 7 -24.86 -86.49 19.37
CA VAL A 7 -25.41 -85.18 19.02
C VAL A 7 -24.27 -84.28 18.55
N VAL A 8 -24.29 -83.90 17.25
CA VAL A 8 -23.36 -82.90 16.66
C VAL A 8 -23.88 -81.50 16.96
N GLN A 9 -23.17 -80.77 17.83
CA GLN A 9 -23.49 -79.38 18.15
C GLN A 9 -22.82 -78.51 17.12
N LYS A 10 -23.60 -77.86 16.21
CA LYS A 10 -23.15 -76.86 15.27
C LYS A 10 -22.94 -75.52 16.02
N LEU A 11 -21.73 -75.08 16.21
CA LEU A 11 -21.39 -73.69 16.64
C LEU A 11 -21.64 -72.76 15.44
N LEU A 12 -22.62 -71.88 15.61
CA LEU A 12 -22.87 -70.78 14.69
C LEU A 12 -21.94 -69.58 15.12
N VAL A 13 -20.90 -69.36 14.36
CA VAL A 13 -19.99 -68.15 14.56
C VAL A 13 -20.68 -66.97 13.92
N LEU A 14 -21.25 -66.10 14.73
CA LEU A 14 -21.79 -64.80 14.29
C LEU A 14 -20.64 -63.83 14.06
N ALA A 15 -20.28 -63.57 12.79
CA ALA A 15 -19.34 -62.53 12.44
C ALA A 15 -20.03 -61.16 12.50
N LEU A 16 -19.75 -60.36 13.52
CA LEU A 16 -20.13 -58.94 13.55
C LEU A 16 -19.23 -58.14 12.59
N PRO A 17 -19.80 -57.29 11.70
CA PRO A 17 -19.00 -56.40 10.91
C PRO A 17 -18.43 -55.28 11.81
N ILE A 18 -17.10 -55.16 11.93
CA ILE A 18 -16.42 -54.03 12.54
C ILE A 18 -16.55 -52.86 11.56
N SER A 19 -17.51 -52.00 11.82
CA SER A 19 -17.59 -50.69 11.10
C SER A 19 -16.44 -49.83 11.53
N LEU A 20 -15.44 -49.61 10.62
CA LEU A 20 -14.41 -48.59 10.79
C LEU A 20 -15.10 -47.23 10.80
N VAL A 21 -15.31 -46.67 11.97
CA VAL A 21 -15.66 -45.26 12.13
C VAL A 21 -14.37 -44.45 11.87
N SER A 22 -14.23 -43.91 10.65
CA SER A 22 -13.18 -42.93 10.33
C SER A 22 -13.44 -41.66 11.17
N PHE A 23 -12.67 -41.48 12.23
CA PHE A 23 -12.61 -40.20 12.92
C PHE A 23 -11.99 -39.20 11.96
N VAL A 24 -12.85 -38.38 11.31
CA VAL A 24 -12.42 -37.15 10.68
C VAL A 24 -11.97 -36.24 11.82
N GLN A 25 -10.66 -36.14 12.07
CA GLN A 25 -10.13 -35.12 12.97
C GLN A 25 -10.54 -33.77 12.40
N PRO A 26 -11.21 -32.90 13.18
CA PRO A 26 -11.41 -31.53 12.76
C PRO A 26 -10.03 -30.92 12.52
N ALA A 27 -9.79 -30.40 11.31
CA ALA A 27 -8.60 -29.63 11.04
C ALA A 27 -8.49 -28.55 12.12
N ALA A 28 -7.45 -28.59 12.93
CA ALA A 28 -7.21 -27.57 13.93
C ALA A 28 -7.24 -26.23 13.20
N ALA A 29 -8.16 -25.35 13.58
CA ALA A 29 -8.23 -24.01 13.04
C ALA A 29 -6.84 -23.38 13.27
N GLN A 30 -6.09 -23.20 12.22
CA GLN A 30 -4.76 -22.62 12.29
C GLN A 30 -4.93 -21.21 12.84
N THR A 31 -4.45 -20.94 14.05
CA THR A 31 -4.52 -19.63 14.67
C THR A 31 -3.72 -18.66 13.79
N ARG A 32 -4.43 -17.72 13.18
CA ARG A 32 -3.80 -16.70 12.35
C ARG A 32 -3.09 -15.68 13.22
N THR A 33 -1.98 -15.16 12.72
CA THR A 33 -1.26 -14.06 13.35
C THR A 33 -1.89 -12.74 12.91
N THR A 34 -2.38 -11.93 13.84
CA THR A 34 -2.88 -10.58 13.53
C THR A 34 -1.72 -9.68 13.16
N LEU A 35 -1.85 -9.01 12.01
CA LEU A 35 -0.89 -8.04 11.49
C LEU A 35 -1.60 -6.71 11.21
N SER A 36 -1.44 -5.74 12.11
CA SER A 36 -2.02 -4.41 11.96
C SER A 36 -1.13 -3.50 11.12
N ALA A 37 -1.71 -2.87 10.13
CA ALA A 37 -1.04 -2.01 9.16
C ALA A 37 -1.58 -0.58 9.18
N ALA A 38 -0.75 0.38 9.54
CA ALA A 38 -1.05 1.80 9.53
C ALA A 38 -0.91 2.36 8.10
N VAL A 39 -2.00 2.85 7.50
CA VAL A 39 -2.02 3.36 6.12
C VAL A 39 -2.58 4.79 6.04
N ILE A 40 -2.21 5.55 5.02
CA ILE A 40 -2.66 6.93 4.84
C ILE A 40 -4.17 7.01 4.57
N GLY A 41 -4.68 6.01 3.85
CA GLY A 41 -6.05 5.88 3.41
C GLY A 41 -6.12 4.94 2.21
N ILE A 42 -7.33 4.59 1.80
CA ILE A 42 -7.52 3.66 0.66
C ILE A 42 -7.41 4.44 -0.66
N SER A 43 -6.40 4.11 -1.43
CA SER A 43 -6.11 4.63 -2.77
C SER A 43 -5.26 3.61 -3.53
N VAL A 44 -4.80 3.98 -4.72
CA VAL A 44 -3.86 3.18 -5.51
C VAL A 44 -2.61 2.75 -4.72
N SER A 45 -2.19 3.53 -3.74
CA SER A 45 -0.95 3.30 -2.98
C SER A 45 -0.94 1.99 -2.18
N ILE A 46 -2.10 1.49 -1.77
CA ILE A 46 -2.23 0.23 -1.02
C ILE A 46 -3.11 -0.79 -1.75
N TRP A 47 -3.40 -0.56 -3.03
CA TRP A 47 -4.28 -1.44 -3.81
C TRP A 47 -3.85 -2.92 -3.75
N PRO A 48 -2.56 -3.30 -3.89
CA PRO A 48 -2.16 -4.70 -3.76
C PRO A 48 -2.55 -5.32 -2.40
N ALA A 49 -2.41 -4.59 -1.30
CA ALA A 49 -2.80 -5.09 0.02
C ALA A 49 -4.32 -5.24 0.15
N VAL A 50 -5.11 -4.31 -0.41
CA VAL A 50 -6.57 -4.41 -0.45
C VAL A 50 -7.02 -5.63 -1.29
N VAL A 51 -6.38 -5.87 -2.43
CA VAL A 51 -6.64 -7.07 -3.25
C VAL A 51 -6.25 -8.33 -2.50
N ALA A 52 -5.08 -8.36 -1.83
CA ALA A 52 -4.64 -9.50 -1.04
C ALA A 52 -5.64 -9.85 0.07
N ASP A 53 -6.15 -8.85 0.80
CA ASP A 53 -7.16 -9.02 1.84
C ASP A 53 -8.47 -9.57 1.27
N LYS A 54 -9.03 -8.90 0.26
CA LYS A 54 -10.34 -9.27 -0.33
C LYS A 54 -10.34 -10.63 -1.02
N ARG A 55 -9.19 -11.08 -1.51
CA ARG A 55 -9.00 -12.39 -2.10
C ARG A 55 -8.57 -13.48 -1.11
N GLY A 56 -8.44 -13.14 0.17
CA GLY A 56 -8.02 -14.08 1.20
C GLY A 56 -6.55 -14.49 1.14
N LEU A 57 -5.70 -13.78 0.37
CA LEU A 57 -4.30 -14.15 0.19
C LEU A 57 -3.50 -14.02 1.49
N PHE A 58 -3.84 -13.07 2.36
CA PHE A 58 -3.26 -12.97 3.69
C PHE A 58 -3.69 -14.15 4.57
N ALA A 59 -4.96 -14.54 4.48
CA ALA A 59 -5.48 -15.69 5.22
C ALA A 59 -4.82 -17.01 4.81
N ASP A 60 -4.51 -17.19 3.51
CA ASP A 60 -3.76 -18.33 2.98
C ASP A 60 -2.34 -18.42 3.58
N GLU A 61 -1.74 -17.28 3.90
CA GLU A 61 -0.42 -17.17 4.53
C GLU A 61 -0.49 -17.20 6.07
N GLY A 62 -1.66 -17.48 6.64
CA GLY A 62 -1.84 -17.54 8.10
C GLY A 62 -1.91 -16.17 8.78
N LEU A 63 -2.23 -15.11 8.03
CA LEU A 63 -2.35 -13.76 8.56
C LEU A 63 -3.81 -13.32 8.69
N ASP A 64 -4.11 -12.63 9.78
CA ASP A 64 -5.32 -11.83 9.96
C ASP A 64 -4.93 -10.36 9.82
N PHE A 65 -5.25 -9.78 8.65
CA PHE A 65 -4.74 -8.46 8.25
C PHE A 65 -5.73 -7.36 8.62
N ASP A 66 -5.27 -6.39 9.41
CA ASP A 66 -6.06 -5.27 9.89
C ASP A 66 -5.51 -3.92 9.39
N LEU A 67 -6.38 -3.09 8.77
CA LEU A 67 -6.02 -1.78 8.23
C LEU A 67 -6.42 -0.66 9.18
N ILE A 68 -5.44 0.12 9.64
CA ILE A 68 -5.61 1.31 10.46
C ILE A 68 -5.45 2.55 9.58
N ASN A 69 -6.53 3.34 9.43
CA ASN A 69 -6.45 4.60 8.68
C ASN A 69 -5.78 5.68 9.54
N SER A 70 -4.56 6.04 9.19
CA SER A 70 -3.74 7.05 9.87
C SER A 70 -3.93 8.46 9.34
N GLY A 71 -4.47 8.61 8.12
CA GLY A 71 -4.73 9.90 7.47
C GLY A 71 -3.50 10.62 6.93
N SER A 72 -2.26 10.22 7.29
CA SER A 72 -1.02 10.80 6.73
C SER A 72 0.17 9.86 6.88
N SER A 73 1.21 10.05 6.02
CA SER A 73 2.50 9.35 6.13
C SER A 73 3.14 9.51 7.52
N ALA A 74 3.17 10.73 8.03
CA ALA A 74 3.78 11.03 9.32
C ALA A 74 3.12 10.26 10.46
N ARG A 75 1.79 10.20 10.50
CA ARG A 75 1.06 9.43 11.51
C ARG A 75 1.26 7.92 11.36
N SER A 76 1.29 7.41 10.12
CA SER A 76 1.59 6.00 9.88
C SER A 76 2.96 5.63 10.44
N LEU A 77 4.00 6.42 10.13
CA LEU A 77 5.36 6.24 10.64
C LEU A 77 5.42 6.33 12.18
N GLN A 78 4.72 7.30 12.78
CA GLN A 78 4.65 7.45 14.24
C GLN A 78 3.99 6.24 14.92
N GLN A 79 2.87 5.75 14.39
CA GLN A 79 2.17 4.57 14.92
C GLN A 79 3.03 3.32 14.87
N VAL A 80 3.75 3.11 13.76
CA VAL A 80 4.67 1.97 13.62
C VAL A 80 5.88 2.12 14.51
N ALA A 81 6.50 3.30 14.58
CA ALA A 81 7.64 3.55 15.47
C ALA A 81 7.27 3.35 16.96
N ALA A 82 6.05 3.71 17.35
CA ALA A 82 5.53 3.53 18.70
C ALA A 82 5.03 2.10 18.99
N GLY A 83 4.97 1.21 18.00
CA GLY A 83 4.46 -0.16 18.16
C GLY A 83 2.93 -0.28 18.20
N SER A 84 2.18 0.79 17.91
CA SER A 84 0.71 0.76 17.81
C SER A 84 0.21 0.06 16.54
N ALA A 85 1.05 -0.10 15.55
CA ALA A 85 0.90 -0.97 14.41
C ALA A 85 2.25 -1.65 14.13
N GLN A 86 2.23 -2.87 13.62
CA GLN A 86 3.46 -3.60 13.33
C GLN A 86 4.13 -3.10 12.05
N ILE A 87 3.31 -2.84 11.02
CA ILE A 87 3.76 -2.33 9.72
C ILE A 87 2.95 -1.08 9.33
N GLY A 88 3.43 -0.37 8.31
CA GLY A 88 2.70 0.77 7.75
C GLY A 88 3.10 1.05 6.33
N SER A 89 2.29 1.88 5.65
CA SER A 89 2.60 2.40 4.33
C SER A 89 2.77 3.91 4.37
N SER A 90 3.85 4.40 3.77
CA SER A 90 4.15 5.83 3.65
C SER A 90 4.94 6.11 2.37
N SER A 91 5.10 7.38 2.02
CA SER A 91 6.01 7.71 0.92
C SER A 91 7.45 7.32 1.26
N MET A 92 8.25 7.00 0.24
CA MET A 92 9.66 6.66 0.44
C MET A 92 10.43 7.84 1.07
N VAL A 93 10.18 9.06 0.63
CA VAL A 93 10.86 10.26 1.16
C VAL A 93 10.52 10.50 2.64
N ASP A 94 9.25 10.29 3.05
CA ASP A 94 8.86 10.42 4.45
C ASP A 94 9.50 9.34 5.31
N SER A 95 9.57 8.09 4.80
CA SER A 95 10.25 7.00 5.48
C SER A 95 11.73 7.28 5.68
N ILE A 96 12.44 7.74 4.62
CA ILE A 96 13.87 8.10 4.71
C ILE A 96 14.08 9.23 5.70
N ARG A 97 13.24 10.28 5.65
CA ARG A 97 13.30 11.40 6.61
C ARG A 97 13.11 10.93 8.05
N ALA A 98 12.08 10.11 8.31
CA ALA A 98 11.80 9.60 9.65
C ALA A 98 12.95 8.74 10.18
N ILE A 99 13.47 7.81 9.37
CA ILE A 99 14.62 6.96 9.73
C ILE A 99 15.88 7.82 9.95
N GLY A 100 16.13 8.81 9.07
CA GLY A 100 17.21 9.79 9.22
C GLY A 100 17.10 10.61 10.51
N GLY A 101 15.89 10.85 10.98
CA GLY A 101 15.58 11.50 12.26
C GLY A 101 15.61 10.55 13.48
N GLY A 102 15.98 9.29 13.30
CA GLY A 102 16.11 8.31 14.38
C GLY A 102 14.82 7.52 14.72
N ALA A 103 13.80 7.56 13.87
CA ALA A 103 12.62 6.73 14.07
C ALA A 103 12.96 5.24 14.00
N ASN A 104 12.41 4.44 14.92
CA ASN A 104 12.61 2.99 14.98
C ASN A 104 11.78 2.24 13.93
N VAL A 105 12.03 2.55 12.65
CA VAL A 105 11.37 1.90 11.52
C VAL A 105 12.39 1.54 10.43
N LYS A 106 12.03 0.57 9.59
CA LYS A 106 12.78 0.14 8.40
C LYS A 106 11.81 0.02 7.22
N ILE A 107 12.23 0.45 6.05
CA ILE A 107 11.55 0.13 4.78
C ILE A 107 11.85 -1.33 4.47
N PHE A 108 10.85 -2.10 3.99
CA PHE A 108 11.07 -3.50 3.64
C PHE A 108 10.45 -3.95 2.31
N LEU A 109 9.48 -3.21 1.75
CA LEU A 109 8.78 -3.64 0.53
C LEU A 109 8.34 -2.44 -0.30
N ASN A 110 8.44 -2.53 -1.62
CA ASN A 110 7.86 -1.58 -2.55
C ASN A 110 6.34 -1.78 -2.63
N SER A 111 5.57 -0.72 -2.48
CA SER A 111 4.11 -0.74 -2.61
C SER A 111 3.65 -0.12 -3.94
N LEU A 112 4.28 0.99 -4.35
CA LEU A 112 3.97 1.71 -5.58
C LEU A 112 5.26 2.30 -6.15
N ALA A 113 5.71 1.75 -7.28
CA ALA A 113 7.02 2.09 -7.85
C ALA A 113 7.02 3.44 -8.58
N ALA A 114 5.91 3.83 -9.19
CA ALA A 114 5.81 5.06 -9.97
C ALA A 114 4.73 6.00 -9.44
N GLY A 115 4.93 7.30 -9.62
CA GLY A 115 3.95 8.32 -9.27
C GLY A 115 2.78 8.35 -10.24
N THR A 116 1.56 8.26 -9.70
CA THR A 116 0.30 8.27 -10.48
C THR A 116 -0.53 9.54 -10.24
N HIS A 117 0.04 10.53 -9.55
CA HIS A 117 -0.68 11.73 -9.13
C HIS A 117 -0.76 12.76 -10.25
N SER A 118 -1.88 13.48 -10.29
CA SER A 118 -2.09 14.69 -11.10
C SER A 118 -2.29 15.91 -10.22
N LEU A 119 -1.91 17.08 -10.72
CA LEU A 119 -2.31 18.37 -10.18
C LEU A 119 -3.71 18.69 -10.73
N VAL A 120 -4.72 18.65 -9.86
CA VAL A 120 -6.12 18.91 -10.23
C VAL A 120 -6.57 20.24 -9.64
N ALA A 121 -7.22 21.06 -10.44
CA ALA A 121 -7.60 22.42 -10.09
C ALA A 121 -9.10 22.71 -10.33
N ALA A 122 -9.60 23.78 -9.73
CA ALA A 122 -10.95 24.30 -9.93
C ALA A 122 -11.22 24.57 -11.40
N LYS A 123 -12.50 24.50 -11.80
CA LYS A 123 -12.96 24.54 -13.21
C LYS A 123 -12.52 25.80 -13.98
N ASN A 124 -12.31 26.91 -13.29
CA ASN A 124 -11.89 28.19 -13.87
C ASN A 124 -10.37 28.36 -14.01
N ILE A 125 -9.57 27.42 -13.48
CA ILE A 125 -8.11 27.40 -13.59
C ILE A 125 -7.73 26.52 -14.78
N LYS A 126 -6.91 27.04 -15.71
CA LYS A 126 -6.59 26.36 -16.97
C LYS A 126 -5.10 26.06 -17.12
N SER A 127 -4.24 26.68 -16.29
CA SER A 127 -2.82 26.49 -16.31
C SER A 127 -2.23 26.57 -14.90
N VAL A 128 -1.00 26.08 -14.73
CA VAL A 128 -0.27 26.18 -13.45
C VAL A 128 -0.05 27.65 -13.07
N LEU A 129 0.13 28.54 -14.05
CA LEU A 129 0.34 29.98 -13.80
C LEU A 129 -0.92 30.68 -13.23
N ASP A 130 -2.11 30.17 -13.51
CA ASP A 130 -3.37 30.69 -12.95
C ASP A 130 -3.50 30.43 -11.43
N LEU A 131 -2.61 29.59 -10.88
CA LEU A 131 -2.55 29.30 -9.44
C LEU A 131 -1.94 30.44 -8.62
N LYS A 132 -1.35 31.47 -9.25
CA LYS A 132 -0.84 32.63 -8.52
C LYS A 132 -1.95 33.31 -7.70
N GLY A 133 -1.72 33.48 -6.39
CA GLY A 133 -2.69 34.00 -5.43
C GLY A 133 -3.84 33.04 -5.08
N LYS A 134 -3.75 31.75 -5.44
CA LYS A 134 -4.75 30.73 -5.16
C LYS A 134 -4.34 29.83 -4.01
N ARG A 135 -5.34 29.10 -3.46
CA ARG A 135 -5.14 28.13 -2.38
C ARG A 135 -4.77 26.79 -2.98
N VAL A 136 -3.55 26.36 -2.74
CA VAL A 136 -3.03 25.05 -3.17
C VAL A 136 -2.86 24.16 -1.95
N MET A 137 -3.39 22.93 -1.97
CA MET A 137 -3.29 22.00 -0.85
C MET A 137 -2.45 20.78 -1.21
N THR A 138 -1.49 20.46 -0.35
CA THR A 138 -0.68 19.25 -0.42
C THR A 138 -0.86 18.39 0.82
N GLY A 139 -0.20 17.22 0.92
CA GLY A 139 -0.39 16.29 2.04
C GLY A 139 0.17 16.81 3.34
N GLY A 140 1.39 17.29 3.32
CA GLY A 140 2.09 17.84 4.47
C GLY A 140 3.34 18.58 4.03
N GLN A 141 3.89 19.39 4.92
CA GLN A 141 5.14 20.09 4.64
C GLN A 141 6.26 19.07 4.40
N GLY A 142 6.89 19.14 3.24
CA GLY A 142 7.98 18.26 2.81
C GLY A 142 7.55 16.83 2.47
N ASP A 143 6.25 16.48 2.50
CA ASP A 143 5.82 15.17 2.00
C ASP A 143 5.94 15.06 0.47
N ILE A 144 5.75 13.87 -0.10
CA ILE A 144 5.93 13.65 -1.54
C ILE A 144 5.04 14.55 -2.40
N THR A 145 3.79 14.84 -1.96
CA THR A 145 2.88 15.70 -2.73
C THR A 145 3.29 17.16 -2.66
N ASN A 146 3.90 17.57 -1.56
CA ASN A 146 4.49 18.90 -1.40
C ASN A 146 5.76 19.05 -2.25
N LEU A 147 6.63 18.05 -2.28
CA LEU A 147 7.81 18.04 -3.14
C LEU A 147 7.42 18.11 -4.63
N TRP A 148 6.39 17.37 -5.06
CA TRP A 148 5.87 17.48 -6.41
C TRP A 148 5.31 18.86 -6.73
N TRP A 149 4.51 19.44 -5.81
CA TRP A 149 4.03 20.81 -6.00
C TRP A 149 5.19 21.79 -6.18
N TYR A 150 6.21 21.69 -5.33
CA TYR A 150 7.40 22.56 -5.41
C TYR A 150 8.14 22.40 -6.75
N ALA A 151 8.30 21.16 -7.23
CA ALA A 151 8.92 20.89 -8.52
C ALA A 151 8.10 21.45 -9.68
N VAL A 152 6.78 21.25 -9.69
CA VAL A 152 5.87 21.80 -10.70
C VAL A 152 5.89 23.33 -10.67
N ALA A 153 5.69 23.94 -9.52
CA ALA A 153 5.65 25.41 -9.39
C ALA A 153 6.95 26.06 -9.90
N LYS A 154 8.11 25.53 -9.48
CA LYS A 154 9.42 26.01 -9.94
C LYS A 154 9.60 25.85 -11.45
N HIS A 155 9.17 24.72 -12.02
CA HIS A 155 9.28 24.49 -13.47
C HIS A 155 8.51 25.55 -14.27
N PHE A 156 7.35 25.99 -13.78
CA PHE A 156 6.54 27.04 -14.40
C PHE A 156 6.89 28.47 -13.94
N GLY A 157 7.93 28.64 -13.12
CA GLY A 157 8.39 29.96 -12.69
C GLY A 157 7.63 30.58 -11.53
N LEU A 158 6.85 29.80 -10.77
CA LEU A 158 6.18 30.23 -9.55
C LEU A 158 7.06 29.95 -8.31
N ASP A 159 7.01 30.84 -7.33
CA ASP A 159 7.48 30.52 -5.97
C ASP A 159 6.41 29.66 -5.28
N PRO A 160 6.74 28.40 -4.93
CA PRO A 160 5.73 27.44 -4.46
C PRO A 160 5.09 27.80 -3.11
N SER A 161 5.67 28.73 -2.36
CA SER A 161 5.23 29.12 -1.02
C SER A 161 4.81 30.58 -0.90
N ARG A 162 5.28 31.44 -1.83
CA ARG A 162 4.97 32.87 -1.81
C ARG A 162 3.92 33.28 -2.82
N ASP A 163 3.87 32.58 -3.96
CA ASP A 163 2.91 32.89 -5.02
C ASP A 163 1.55 32.22 -4.81
N VAL A 164 1.39 31.34 -3.80
CA VAL A 164 0.14 30.67 -3.46
C VAL A 164 -0.11 30.68 -1.94
N ASP A 165 -1.37 30.49 -1.54
CA ASP A 165 -1.72 30.14 -0.16
C ASP A 165 -1.62 28.62 -0.01
N LEU A 166 -0.49 28.14 0.56
CA LEU A 166 -0.15 26.73 0.66
C LEU A 166 -0.77 26.10 1.92
N LEU A 167 -1.67 25.15 1.72
CA LEU A 167 -2.42 24.45 2.75
C LEU A 167 -2.01 22.97 2.82
N PHE A 168 -2.28 22.31 3.96
CA PHE A 168 -1.89 20.92 4.18
C PHE A 168 -3.04 20.06 4.68
N SER A 169 -3.21 18.87 4.06
CA SER A 169 -4.09 17.80 4.53
C SER A 169 -3.58 16.45 4.02
N GLY A 170 -3.31 15.52 4.94
CA GLY A 170 -2.56 14.29 4.69
C GLY A 170 -3.14 13.37 3.62
N SER A 171 -4.46 13.10 3.61
CA SER A 171 -5.05 12.11 2.69
C SER A 171 -5.58 12.74 1.41
N THR A 172 -5.48 12.01 0.29
CA THR A 172 -6.09 12.40 -0.98
C THR A 172 -7.60 12.60 -0.82
N THR A 173 -8.31 11.75 -0.08
CA THR A 173 -9.75 11.88 0.16
C THR A 173 -10.12 13.22 0.78
N ALA A 174 -9.37 13.66 1.81
CA ALA A 174 -9.62 14.95 2.45
C ALA A 174 -9.34 16.12 1.50
N ARG A 175 -8.25 16.06 0.72
CA ARG A 175 -7.92 17.08 -0.28
C ARG A 175 -8.93 17.14 -1.40
N THR A 176 -9.41 15.99 -1.88
CA THR A 176 -10.49 15.92 -2.89
C THR A 176 -11.76 16.57 -2.36
N ALA A 177 -12.18 16.25 -1.14
CA ALA A 177 -13.35 16.87 -0.53
C ALA A 177 -13.21 18.40 -0.40
N ALA A 178 -12.03 18.89 -0.01
CA ALA A 178 -11.73 20.32 0.07
C ALA A 178 -11.80 21.01 -1.31
N LEU A 179 -11.30 20.35 -2.37
CA LEU A 179 -11.35 20.85 -3.74
C LEU A 179 -12.81 20.90 -4.26
N LEU A 180 -13.53 19.80 -4.12
CA LEU A 180 -14.94 19.71 -4.55
C LEU A 180 -15.85 20.72 -3.80
N GLY A 181 -15.57 20.96 -2.52
CA GLY A 181 -16.27 21.92 -1.69
C GLY A 181 -15.84 23.38 -1.90
N GLY A 182 -14.87 23.67 -2.77
CA GLY A 182 -14.36 25.02 -3.04
C GLY A 182 -13.57 25.64 -1.90
N ALA A 183 -13.13 24.85 -0.92
CA ALA A 183 -12.25 25.32 0.16
C ALA A 183 -10.83 25.58 -0.34
N ILE A 184 -10.42 24.93 -1.42
CA ILE A 184 -9.13 25.11 -2.11
C ILE A 184 -9.34 25.24 -3.61
N ASP A 185 -8.32 25.73 -4.31
CA ASP A 185 -8.36 25.98 -5.74
C ASP A 185 -7.59 24.92 -6.56
N ALA A 186 -6.61 24.23 -5.95
CA ALA A 186 -5.90 23.10 -6.56
C ALA A 186 -5.30 22.16 -5.52
N SER A 187 -5.07 20.90 -5.93
CA SER A 187 -4.36 19.91 -5.12
C SER A 187 -3.69 18.84 -5.97
N VAL A 188 -2.63 18.25 -5.44
CA VAL A 188 -2.01 17.03 -5.95
C VAL A 188 -2.82 15.84 -5.47
N LEU A 189 -3.53 15.17 -6.37
CA LEU A 189 -4.46 14.08 -6.07
C LEU A 189 -3.99 12.75 -6.68
N SER A 190 -4.17 11.65 -5.95
CA SER A 190 -3.97 10.30 -6.48
C SER A 190 -5.26 9.72 -7.07
N PRO A 191 -5.18 8.81 -8.06
CA PRO A 191 -6.34 8.06 -8.51
C PRO A 191 -6.79 7.04 -7.42
N PRO A 192 -8.07 6.60 -7.45
CA PRO A 192 -9.08 7.00 -8.43
C PRO A 192 -9.73 8.36 -8.17
N GLN A 193 -9.46 9.03 -7.04
CA GLN A 193 -10.11 10.29 -6.65
C GLN A 193 -9.79 11.45 -7.62
N SER A 194 -8.58 11.47 -8.22
CA SER A 194 -8.25 12.47 -9.24
C SER A 194 -9.16 12.35 -10.47
N PHE A 195 -9.42 11.13 -10.94
CA PHE A 195 -10.33 10.90 -12.08
C PHE A 195 -11.76 11.32 -11.76
N LYS A 196 -12.25 10.97 -10.57
CA LYS A 196 -13.59 11.43 -10.13
C LYS A 196 -13.71 12.95 -10.14
N ALA A 197 -12.70 13.66 -9.64
CA ALA A 197 -12.71 15.12 -9.67
C ALA A 197 -12.72 15.67 -11.12
N ILE A 198 -11.93 15.06 -12.01
CA ILE A 198 -11.88 15.45 -13.43
C ILE A 198 -13.23 15.19 -14.12
N GLU A 199 -13.89 14.07 -13.85
CA GLU A 199 -15.24 13.79 -14.37
C GLU A 199 -16.29 14.78 -13.87
N ASP A 200 -16.15 15.27 -12.63
CA ASP A 200 -17.01 16.33 -12.06
C ASP A 200 -16.69 17.72 -12.67
N GLY A 201 -15.79 17.76 -13.68
CA GLY A 201 -15.46 18.94 -14.49
C GLY A 201 -14.33 19.80 -13.91
N PHE A 202 -13.58 19.32 -12.91
CA PHE A 202 -12.35 19.96 -12.46
C PHE A 202 -11.25 19.84 -13.52
N THR A 203 -10.31 20.78 -13.55
CA THR A 203 -9.25 20.82 -14.55
C THR A 203 -8.10 19.93 -14.16
N ASP A 204 -7.72 18.99 -15.03
CA ASP A 204 -6.45 18.26 -14.92
C ASP A 204 -5.32 19.14 -15.48
N LEU A 205 -4.42 19.60 -14.62
CA LEU A 205 -3.23 20.36 -15.00
C LEU A 205 -2.04 19.43 -15.33
N GLY A 206 -2.24 18.11 -15.28
CA GLY A 206 -1.32 17.09 -15.72
C GLY A 206 -0.62 16.33 -14.60
N PRO A 207 0.15 15.27 -14.99
CA PRO A 207 0.89 14.43 -14.06
C PRO A 207 2.03 15.19 -13.41
N VAL A 208 2.27 14.93 -12.12
CA VAL A 208 3.32 15.64 -11.34
C VAL A 208 4.63 14.88 -11.24
N ALA A 209 4.62 13.55 -11.43
CA ALA A 209 5.80 12.72 -11.29
C ALA A 209 6.98 13.12 -12.19
N PRO A 210 6.81 13.54 -13.45
CA PRO A 210 7.91 13.90 -14.32
C PRO A 210 8.79 15.05 -13.82
N TYR A 211 8.30 15.88 -12.90
CA TYR A 211 9.01 17.06 -12.43
C TYR A 211 9.99 16.80 -11.27
N LEU A 212 9.90 15.65 -10.59
CA LEU A 212 10.75 15.36 -9.41
C LEU A 212 11.78 14.26 -9.65
N GLY A 213 11.64 13.48 -10.74
CA GLY A 213 12.50 12.34 -11.04
C GLY A 213 11.94 11.00 -10.53
N GLU A 214 12.64 9.90 -10.88
CA GLU A 214 12.18 8.53 -10.68
C GLU A 214 12.74 7.91 -9.41
N PHE A 215 11.86 7.55 -8.48
CA PHE A 215 12.09 6.65 -7.36
C PHE A 215 10.76 6.05 -6.90
N PRO A 216 10.75 4.91 -6.16
CA PRO A 216 9.52 4.35 -5.62
C PRO A 216 8.74 5.39 -4.83
N MET A 217 7.47 5.54 -5.17
CA MET A 217 6.64 6.53 -4.54
C MET A 217 6.22 6.12 -3.13
N MET A 218 5.72 4.88 -3.00
CA MET A 218 5.21 4.35 -1.73
C MET A 218 5.91 3.05 -1.37
N VAL A 219 6.14 2.91 -0.07
CA VAL A 219 6.81 1.74 0.50
C VAL A 219 6.07 1.23 1.73
N TRP A 220 6.26 -0.04 2.05
CA TRP A 220 5.91 -0.60 3.33
C TRP A 220 7.10 -0.49 4.28
N HIS A 221 6.82 -0.06 5.50
CA HIS A 221 7.79 0.04 6.59
C HIS A 221 7.32 -0.76 7.79
N VAL A 222 8.25 -1.17 8.62
CA VAL A 222 8.02 -2.01 9.80
C VAL A 222 8.70 -1.39 11.02
N ASN A 223 8.17 -1.64 12.23
CA ASN A 223 8.90 -1.35 13.45
C ASN A 223 10.17 -2.20 13.49
N ALA A 224 11.34 -1.56 13.54
CA ALA A 224 12.62 -2.26 13.37
C ALA A 224 12.88 -3.28 14.50
N SER A 225 12.52 -2.94 15.75
CA SER A 225 12.68 -3.87 16.88
C SER A 225 11.68 -5.03 16.85
N TRP A 226 10.46 -4.80 16.34
CA TRP A 226 9.47 -5.86 16.19
C TRP A 226 9.81 -6.80 15.04
N ALA A 227 10.44 -6.30 13.98
CA ALA A 227 10.82 -7.09 12.81
C ALA A 227 11.75 -8.25 13.17
N ASP A 228 12.67 -8.02 14.13
CA ASP A 228 13.52 -9.08 14.65
C ASP A 228 12.68 -10.09 15.46
N GLY A 229 12.68 -11.34 15.01
CA GLY A 229 11.85 -12.43 15.56
C GLY A 229 10.46 -12.59 14.90
N HIS A 230 10.13 -11.75 13.91
CA HIS A 230 8.87 -11.85 13.13
C HIS A 230 9.12 -11.98 11.62
N GLU A 231 10.31 -12.49 11.23
CA GLU A 231 10.71 -12.64 9.83
C GLU A 231 9.74 -13.47 9.02
N THR A 232 9.23 -14.57 9.63
CA THR A 232 8.25 -15.46 8.97
C THR A 232 6.94 -14.72 8.68
N THR A 233 6.46 -13.91 9.61
CA THR A 233 5.24 -13.10 9.46
C THR A 233 5.40 -12.06 8.35
N LEU A 234 6.55 -11.38 8.31
CA LEU A 234 6.82 -10.38 7.28
C LEU A 234 7.02 -11.02 5.90
N ALA A 235 7.70 -12.17 5.82
CA ALA A 235 7.82 -12.92 4.57
C ALA A 235 6.44 -13.41 4.06
N ALA A 236 5.56 -13.84 4.96
CA ALA A 236 4.17 -14.20 4.63
C ALA A 236 3.38 -13.00 4.05
N PHE A 237 3.52 -11.82 4.68
CA PHE A 237 2.94 -10.59 4.15
C PHE A 237 3.47 -10.27 2.73
N VAL A 238 4.79 -10.35 2.53
CA VAL A 238 5.41 -10.10 1.21
C VAL A 238 4.91 -11.10 0.16
N ARG A 239 4.81 -12.41 0.49
CA ARG A 239 4.28 -13.41 -0.46
C ARG A 239 2.84 -13.10 -0.86
N ALA A 240 1.96 -12.81 0.11
CA ALA A 240 0.57 -12.44 -0.15
C ALA A 240 0.46 -11.18 -1.00
N HIS A 241 1.21 -10.13 -0.65
CA HIS A 241 1.27 -8.88 -1.40
C HIS A 241 1.75 -9.10 -2.84
N ASN A 242 2.84 -9.84 -3.05
CA ASN A 242 3.39 -10.12 -4.37
C ASN A 242 2.47 -11.02 -5.21
N ARG A 243 1.74 -11.96 -4.58
CA ARG A 243 0.67 -12.72 -5.25
C ARG A 243 -0.45 -11.80 -5.71
N ALA A 244 -0.85 -10.83 -4.89
CA ALA A 244 -1.85 -9.83 -5.27
C ALA A 244 -1.38 -8.95 -6.41
N VAL A 245 -0.12 -8.50 -6.41
CA VAL A 245 0.45 -7.73 -7.53
C VAL A 245 0.40 -8.53 -8.83
N ARG A 246 0.87 -9.78 -8.83
CA ARG A 246 0.79 -10.64 -10.04
C ARG A 246 -0.64 -10.86 -10.51
N TYR A 247 -1.57 -11.05 -9.57
CA TYR A 247 -2.99 -11.22 -9.88
C TYR A 247 -3.58 -9.95 -10.51
N MET A 248 -3.35 -8.79 -9.90
CA MET A 248 -3.97 -7.53 -10.31
C MET A 248 -3.36 -6.94 -11.58
N THR A 249 -2.13 -7.34 -11.96
CA THR A 249 -1.48 -6.90 -13.19
C THR A 249 -1.84 -7.75 -14.40
N ASP A 250 -2.52 -8.88 -14.21
CA ASP A 250 -3.07 -9.67 -15.30
C ASP A 250 -4.35 -9.03 -15.85
N GLN A 251 -4.36 -8.77 -17.17
CA GLN A 251 -5.50 -8.19 -17.89
C GLN A 251 -6.80 -8.97 -17.67
N ALA A 252 -6.72 -10.29 -17.49
CA ALA A 252 -7.89 -11.15 -17.24
C ALA A 252 -8.64 -10.77 -15.97
N HIS A 253 -7.96 -10.16 -15.00
CA HIS A 253 -8.52 -9.79 -13.69
C HIS A 253 -8.83 -8.30 -13.55
N LYS A 254 -8.56 -7.48 -14.60
CA LYS A 254 -8.73 -6.03 -14.59
C LYS A 254 -10.04 -5.57 -13.96
N ARG A 255 -11.17 -6.15 -14.42
CA ARG A 255 -12.49 -5.72 -13.95
C ARG A 255 -12.70 -6.04 -12.47
N GLU A 256 -12.37 -7.25 -12.02
CA GLU A 256 -12.52 -7.66 -10.63
C GLU A 256 -11.67 -6.79 -9.68
N VAL A 257 -10.40 -6.57 -10.01
CA VAL A 257 -9.52 -5.75 -9.16
C VAL A 257 -9.94 -4.28 -9.13
N ALA A 258 -10.51 -3.77 -10.25
CA ALA A 258 -11.09 -2.43 -10.28
C ALA A 258 -12.36 -2.33 -9.41
N GLU A 259 -13.22 -3.36 -9.40
CA GLU A 259 -14.39 -3.43 -8.50
C GLU A 259 -13.97 -3.46 -7.02
N ILE A 260 -12.90 -4.18 -6.69
CA ILE A 260 -12.33 -4.20 -5.33
C ILE A 260 -11.88 -2.79 -4.93
N LEU A 261 -11.13 -2.08 -5.78
CA LEU A 261 -10.67 -0.72 -5.50
C LEU A 261 -11.85 0.26 -5.38
N ALA A 262 -12.78 0.23 -6.34
CA ALA A 262 -13.94 1.11 -6.36
C ALA A 262 -14.75 1.01 -5.06
N LYS A 263 -15.05 -0.23 -4.65
CA LYS A 263 -15.77 -0.50 -3.40
C LYS A 263 -15.00 -0.03 -2.17
N ALA A 264 -13.70 -0.28 -2.13
CA ALA A 264 -12.87 0.07 -0.98
C ALA A 264 -12.61 1.58 -0.85
N SER A 265 -12.47 2.29 -1.98
CA SER A 265 -12.19 3.73 -2.01
C SER A 265 -13.45 4.61 -2.07
N GLY A 266 -14.64 4.02 -2.29
CA GLY A 266 -15.89 4.75 -2.45
C GLY A 266 -15.98 5.53 -3.77
N THR A 267 -15.29 5.08 -4.83
CA THR A 267 -15.31 5.72 -6.16
C THR A 267 -16.06 4.87 -7.19
N GLY A 268 -16.26 5.41 -8.40
CA GLY A 268 -16.91 4.68 -9.49
C GLY A 268 -16.00 3.58 -10.08
N ILE A 269 -16.64 2.56 -10.68
CA ILE A 269 -15.92 1.49 -11.36
C ILE A 269 -15.08 1.99 -12.54
N GLU A 270 -15.61 2.97 -13.29
CA GLU A 270 -14.92 3.55 -14.45
C GLU A 270 -13.62 4.26 -14.04
N ASP A 271 -13.63 4.99 -12.90
CA ASP A 271 -12.43 5.62 -12.36
C ASP A 271 -11.40 4.60 -11.90
N ALA A 272 -11.85 3.50 -11.32
CA ALA A 272 -10.97 2.40 -10.93
C ALA A 272 -10.38 1.69 -12.14
N LEU A 273 -11.14 1.51 -13.24
CA LEU A 273 -10.65 0.95 -14.50
C LEU A 273 -9.61 1.88 -15.14
N LYS A 274 -9.84 3.19 -15.18
CA LYS A 274 -8.84 4.19 -15.63
C LYS A 274 -7.59 4.17 -14.76
N THR A 275 -7.77 3.98 -13.43
CA THR A 275 -6.66 3.84 -12.49
C THR A 275 -5.81 2.62 -12.85
N TRP A 276 -6.44 1.50 -13.16
CA TRP A 276 -5.73 0.30 -13.58
C TRP A 276 -4.92 0.55 -14.86
N ASP A 277 -5.55 1.15 -15.90
CA ASP A 277 -4.86 1.46 -17.16
C ASP A 277 -3.64 2.38 -16.95
N LEU A 278 -3.81 3.41 -16.12
CA LEU A 278 -2.70 4.30 -15.77
C LEU A 278 -1.58 3.54 -15.05
N CYS A 279 -1.91 2.72 -14.06
CA CYS A 279 -0.91 1.94 -13.32
C CYS A 279 -0.12 0.99 -14.22
N MET A 280 -0.79 0.33 -15.18
CA MET A 280 -0.12 -0.53 -16.14
C MET A 280 0.76 0.27 -17.10
N HIS A 281 0.28 1.41 -17.57
CA HIS A 281 1.02 2.29 -18.47
C HIS A 281 2.33 2.82 -17.86
N VAL A 282 2.30 3.21 -16.59
CA VAL A 282 3.48 3.78 -15.89
C VAL A 282 4.33 2.72 -15.16
N GLY A 283 3.97 1.44 -15.22
CA GLY A 283 4.68 0.40 -14.47
C GLY A 283 4.63 0.60 -12.95
N ALA A 284 3.44 0.94 -12.43
CA ALA A 284 3.28 1.35 -11.03
C ALA A 284 3.59 0.25 -10.00
N PHE A 285 3.53 -1.03 -10.38
CA PHE A 285 3.69 -2.16 -9.48
C PHE A 285 4.86 -3.06 -9.87
N VAL A 286 5.67 -3.44 -8.89
CA VAL A 286 6.80 -4.36 -9.02
C VAL A 286 6.39 -5.71 -8.43
N SER A 287 6.40 -6.77 -9.26
CA SER A 287 5.81 -8.08 -8.91
C SER A 287 6.58 -8.85 -7.83
N ASP A 288 7.83 -8.51 -7.56
CA ASP A 288 8.66 -9.08 -6.50
C ASP A 288 8.79 -8.16 -5.27
N GLY A 289 8.32 -6.90 -5.38
CA GLY A 289 8.36 -5.92 -4.30
C GLY A 289 9.75 -5.39 -3.94
N THR A 290 10.76 -5.62 -4.78
CA THR A 290 12.14 -5.19 -4.53
C THR A 290 12.31 -3.67 -4.59
N ILE A 291 13.34 -3.17 -3.88
CA ILE A 291 13.78 -1.78 -3.93
C ILE A 291 15.29 -1.78 -4.17
N THR A 292 15.75 -1.08 -5.20
CA THR A 292 17.19 -0.99 -5.49
C THR A 292 17.89 0.03 -4.58
N ALA A 293 19.16 -0.20 -4.30
CA ALA A 293 19.98 0.76 -3.56
C ALA A 293 20.05 2.12 -4.28
N ALA A 294 20.05 2.14 -5.61
CA ALA A 294 20.03 3.35 -6.42
C ALA A 294 18.76 4.18 -6.19
N ALA A 295 17.58 3.52 -6.07
CA ALA A 295 16.32 4.18 -5.79
C ALA A 295 16.31 4.85 -4.40
N ILE A 296 16.87 4.17 -3.39
CA ILE A 296 17.00 4.72 -2.04
C ILE A 296 17.95 5.93 -2.03
N LEU A 297 19.08 5.82 -2.71
CA LEU A 297 20.05 6.92 -2.84
C LEU A 297 19.41 8.13 -3.51
N ARG A 298 18.68 7.95 -4.60
CA ARG A 298 17.99 9.03 -5.30
C ARG A 298 16.98 9.75 -4.39
N ALA A 299 16.12 9.01 -3.70
CA ALA A 299 15.15 9.60 -2.76
C ALA A 299 15.82 10.33 -1.60
N ARG A 300 16.93 9.77 -1.05
CA ARG A 300 17.76 10.40 -0.03
C ARG A 300 18.38 11.70 -0.54
N ASP A 301 18.96 11.68 -1.74
CA ASP A 301 19.66 12.82 -2.32
C ASP A 301 18.66 13.96 -2.64
N THR A 302 17.44 13.63 -3.09
CA THR A 302 16.33 14.60 -3.20
C THR A 302 16.07 15.34 -1.88
N LEU A 303 16.09 14.62 -0.75
CA LEU A 303 15.89 15.22 0.57
C LEU A 303 17.10 16.04 1.05
N LEU A 304 18.32 15.66 0.66
CA LEU A 304 19.53 16.45 0.91
C LEU A 304 19.49 17.76 0.11
N GLU A 305 19.12 17.70 -1.17
CA GLU A 305 19.01 18.85 -2.06
C GLU A 305 17.92 19.84 -1.61
N SER A 306 16.79 19.33 -1.08
CA SER A 306 15.74 20.19 -0.52
C SER A 306 16.07 20.74 0.88
N GLY A 307 17.12 20.23 1.54
CA GLY A 307 17.46 20.58 2.91
C GLY A 307 16.62 19.88 3.99
N ASP A 308 15.73 18.97 3.60
CA ASP A 308 14.88 18.21 4.51
C ASP A 308 15.65 17.09 5.24
N LEU A 309 16.79 16.66 4.69
CA LEU A 309 17.74 15.77 5.33
C LEU A 309 19.09 16.49 5.45
N LYS A 310 19.76 16.33 6.59
CA LYS A 310 21.06 16.96 6.84
C LYS A 310 22.21 15.96 6.74
N PRO A 311 23.39 16.37 6.21
CA PRO A 311 24.59 15.54 6.27
C PRO A 311 25.08 15.31 7.72
N PRO A 312 25.79 14.19 8.00
CA PRO A 312 26.05 13.08 7.09
C PRO A 312 24.83 12.18 6.90
N ALA A 313 24.50 11.87 5.65
CA ALA A 313 23.40 10.91 5.35
C ALA A 313 23.85 9.47 5.52
N MET A 314 22.95 8.62 5.99
CA MET A 314 23.22 7.22 6.22
C MET A 314 23.30 6.43 4.89
N PRO A 315 23.98 5.26 4.87
CA PRO A 315 24.02 4.37 3.71
C PRO A 315 22.64 3.72 3.46
N PRO A 316 22.35 3.22 2.24
CA PRO A 316 21.06 2.59 1.89
C PRO A 316 20.59 1.51 2.86
N ALA A 317 21.49 0.66 3.35
CA ALA A 317 21.19 -0.41 4.31
C ALA A 317 20.67 0.11 5.67
N ALA A 318 20.87 1.38 5.99
CA ALA A 318 20.29 1.97 7.18
C ALA A 318 18.79 2.24 7.02
N TYR A 319 18.31 2.42 5.79
CA TYR A 319 16.91 2.71 5.48
C TYR A 319 16.10 1.48 5.09
N TYR A 320 16.70 0.49 4.41
CA TYR A 320 16.02 -0.64 3.79
C TYR A 320 16.56 -1.97 4.29
N ASP A 321 15.64 -2.88 4.58
CA ASP A 321 15.91 -4.25 4.99
C ASP A 321 15.34 -5.25 3.95
N PRO A 322 16.17 -5.84 3.09
CA PRO A 322 15.72 -6.76 2.05
C PRO A 322 15.39 -8.17 2.57
N ARG A 323 15.75 -8.53 3.82
CA ARG A 323 15.63 -9.89 4.36
C ARG A 323 14.26 -10.52 4.13
N PHE A 324 13.20 -9.74 4.23
CA PHE A 324 11.82 -10.23 4.15
C PHE A 324 11.38 -10.50 2.71
N VAL A 325 11.83 -9.66 1.76
CA VAL A 325 11.64 -9.89 0.32
C VAL A 325 12.45 -11.10 -0.11
N ASP A 326 13.72 -11.18 0.28
CA ASP A 326 14.62 -12.31 -0.04
C ASP A 326 14.08 -13.63 0.49
N ALA A 327 13.50 -13.63 1.71
CA ALA A 327 12.88 -14.81 2.30
C ALA A 327 11.57 -15.21 1.58
N ALA A 328 10.82 -14.27 1.07
CA ALA A 328 9.56 -14.52 0.36
C ALA A 328 9.77 -15.03 -1.08
N LEU A 329 10.94 -14.79 -1.67
CA LEU A 329 11.29 -15.19 -3.04
C LEU A 329 11.99 -16.56 -3.13
N ARG A 330 12.39 -17.16 -1.99
CA ARG A 330 12.97 -18.52 -1.90
C ARG A 330 11.89 -19.59 -1.96
#